data_3aff9af8e150eb53f50bd093afb113ac
#
_entry.id   3aff9af8e150eb53f50bd093afb113ac
#
_cell.length_a   1.000
_cell.length_b   1.000
_cell.length_c   1.000
_cell.angle_alpha   90.00
_cell.angle_beta   90.00
_cell.angle_gamma   90.00
#
_symmetry.space_group_name_H-M   'P 1'
#
loop_
_entity.id
_entity.type
_entity.pdbx_description
1 polymer ?
#
loop_
_entity_poly.entity_id
_entity_poly.type
_entity_poly.pdbx_seq_one_letter_code
_entity_poly.pdbx_strand_id
1 'polypeptide(L)'
;MTGLQSLFTEGKAKVIQAVGYPQPNFSHFRATDIWMSGSNSNQEVYSGWAGRYLNYEYPNFPTGYPNTDMPDPLAIQIGSSTTLTSQGSTANMGMSITNPTTFYNLISGTVDPAPATPAGKELTYIRTVNQQTQQYSTVIKAAANAVTQQGAYPANNSLGDQLKIVARLVSGGLKTRVYMVNFGGFDTHSVQVNAGDTTTGTHATLLQRVSDAIKAFQDDLKQMGVEDRVVGMTYSEFGRRIKSNSSTGTDHGAAAPMFLFGSKIEAGMLGVNPTIPANASVNDNIPMQYDFRSVYATLLEKWFCLDKTIVDSLFPPGINAQLQSLPLIKAGACNTVTPPAPGNDEVLI
;
A
#
# COMPACT_ATOMS: atom_id res chain seq x y z
N MET A 1 16.14 10.28 -9.05
CA MET A 1 15.52 9.79 -7.80
C MET A 1 16.35 10.19 -6.57
N THR A 2 16.69 11.46 -6.44
CA THR A 2 17.60 11.99 -5.40
C THR A 2 17.05 11.83 -3.98
N GLY A 3 15.75 11.97 -3.76
CA GLY A 3 15.12 11.80 -2.45
C GLY A 3 15.22 10.37 -1.92
N LEU A 4 14.90 9.35 -2.74
CA LEU A 4 15.07 7.94 -2.35
C LEU A 4 16.55 7.58 -2.18
N GLN A 5 17.46 8.16 -2.98
CA GLN A 5 18.90 8.00 -2.78
C GLN A 5 19.33 8.54 -1.41
N SER A 6 18.81 9.70 -0.99
CA SER A 6 19.06 10.26 0.34
C SER A 6 18.59 9.30 1.44
N LEU A 7 17.35 8.81 1.36
CA LEU A 7 16.81 7.85 2.31
C LEU A 7 17.61 6.53 2.34
N PHE A 8 18.10 6.07 1.20
CA PHE A 8 18.97 4.90 1.12
C PHE A 8 20.29 5.15 1.87
N THR A 9 20.90 6.30 1.66
CA THR A 9 22.13 6.71 2.36
C THR A 9 21.90 6.91 3.86
N GLU A 10 20.74 7.40 4.24
CA GLU A 10 20.32 7.56 5.64
C GLU A 10 19.97 6.23 6.34
N GLY A 11 20.01 5.09 5.63
CA GLY A 11 19.64 3.79 6.20
C GLY A 11 18.13 3.61 6.40
N LYS A 12 17.31 4.29 5.60
CA LYS A 12 15.83 4.31 5.68
C LYS A 12 15.13 3.83 4.41
N ALA A 13 15.85 3.30 3.45
CA ALA A 13 15.27 2.71 2.25
C ALA A 13 15.93 1.39 1.87
N LYS A 14 15.11 0.45 1.38
CA LYS A 14 15.53 -0.81 0.79
C LYS A 14 15.01 -0.90 -0.64
N VAL A 15 15.86 -1.38 -1.53
CA VAL A 15 15.50 -1.71 -2.91
C VAL A 15 15.51 -3.23 -3.06
N ILE A 16 14.37 -3.81 -3.41
CA ILE A 16 14.26 -5.23 -3.71
C ILE A 16 14.28 -5.37 -5.23
N GLN A 17 15.26 -6.08 -5.76
CA GLN A 17 15.45 -6.25 -7.19
C GLN A 17 14.50 -7.29 -7.77
N ALA A 18 13.99 -7.00 -8.96
CA ALA A 18 13.25 -7.95 -9.78
C ALA A 18 12.13 -8.69 -9.02
N VAL A 19 11.23 -7.91 -8.38
CA VAL A 19 10.04 -8.43 -7.70
C VAL A 19 8.95 -8.71 -8.73
N GLY A 20 8.31 -9.85 -8.63
CA GLY A 20 7.25 -10.30 -9.52
C GLY A 20 6.50 -11.49 -8.95
N TYR A 21 5.93 -12.33 -9.82
CA TYR A 21 5.27 -13.59 -9.46
C TYR A 21 5.35 -14.60 -10.61
N PRO A 22 5.20 -15.90 -10.32
CA PRO A 22 5.23 -16.93 -11.37
C PRO A 22 4.10 -16.77 -12.39
N GLN A 23 4.40 -17.01 -13.67
CA GLN A 23 3.44 -16.91 -14.78
C GLN A 23 2.78 -15.52 -14.85
N PRO A 24 3.56 -14.44 -15.04
CA PRO A 24 3.06 -13.08 -14.97
C PRO A 24 1.96 -12.81 -16.00
N ASN A 25 0.93 -12.08 -15.58
CA ASN A 25 -0.12 -11.59 -16.46
C ASN A 25 0.19 -10.14 -16.84
N PHE A 26 0.03 -9.79 -18.11
CA PHE A 26 0.33 -8.46 -18.64
C PHE A 26 -0.91 -7.59 -18.88
N SER A 27 -2.09 -8.04 -18.44
CA SER A 27 -3.29 -7.20 -18.40
C SER A 27 -3.29 -6.37 -17.12
N HIS A 28 -3.43 -5.05 -17.23
CA HIS A 28 -3.55 -4.15 -16.08
C HIS A 28 -4.58 -4.65 -15.05
N PHE A 29 -5.78 -4.99 -15.50
CA PHE A 29 -6.84 -5.43 -14.60
C PHE A 29 -6.45 -6.69 -13.84
N ARG A 30 -6.04 -7.75 -14.55
CA ARG A 30 -5.74 -9.01 -13.90
C ARG A 30 -4.48 -8.96 -13.06
N ALA A 31 -3.43 -8.29 -13.53
CA ALA A 31 -2.21 -8.14 -12.76
C ALA A 31 -2.44 -7.32 -11.49
N THR A 32 -3.23 -6.25 -11.56
CA THR A 32 -3.63 -5.48 -10.38
C THR A 32 -4.39 -6.34 -9.37
N ASP A 33 -5.36 -7.17 -9.81
CA ASP A 33 -6.07 -8.09 -8.93
C ASP A 33 -5.13 -9.09 -8.24
N ILE A 34 -4.15 -9.62 -8.95
CA ILE A 34 -3.14 -10.53 -8.40
C ILE A 34 -2.33 -9.86 -7.28
N TRP A 35 -1.84 -8.65 -7.52
CA TRP A 35 -1.09 -7.91 -6.50
C TRP A 35 -1.95 -7.52 -5.30
N MET A 36 -3.17 -7.06 -5.54
CA MET A 36 -4.08 -6.65 -4.46
C MET A 36 -4.60 -7.83 -3.64
N SER A 37 -4.82 -8.98 -4.28
CA SER A 37 -5.31 -10.18 -3.60
C SER A 37 -4.20 -11.09 -3.05
N GLY A 38 -2.98 -11.01 -3.58
CA GLY A 38 -1.92 -11.98 -3.30
C GLY A 38 -2.18 -13.36 -3.92
N SER A 39 -3.03 -13.47 -4.94
CA SER A 39 -3.37 -14.74 -5.59
C SER A 39 -2.29 -15.24 -6.56
N ASN A 40 -2.42 -16.48 -7.02
CA ASN A 40 -1.73 -16.95 -8.23
C ASN A 40 -2.38 -16.38 -9.49
N SER A 41 -1.64 -16.37 -10.60
CA SER A 41 -2.14 -15.87 -11.88
C SER A 41 -3.36 -16.63 -12.42
N ASN A 42 -3.50 -17.89 -12.06
CA ASN A 42 -4.60 -18.79 -12.45
C ASN A 42 -5.72 -18.91 -11.38
N GLN A 43 -5.69 -18.08 -10.32
CA GLN A 43 -6.69 -18.06 -9.25
C GLN A 43 -7.37 -16.70 -9.17
N GLU A 44 -8.70 -16.67 -9.13
CA GLU A 44 -9.46 -15.48 -8.81
C GLU A 44 -9.79 -15.47 -7.30
N VAL A 45 -9.41 -14.39 -6.62
CA VAL A 45 -9.63 -14.20 -5.19
C VAL A 45 -10.25 -12.82 -4.98
N TYR A 46 -11.44 -12.79 -4.41
CA TYR A 46 -12.26 -11.58 -4.25
C TYR A 46 -12.02 -10.85 -2.93
N SER A 47 -10.97 -11.22 -2.21
CA SER A 47 -10.50 -10.50 -1.01
C SER A 47 -9.05 -10.06 -1.17
N GLY A 48 -8.73 -8.90 -0.62
CA GLY A 48 -7.39 -8.34 -0.62
C GLY A 48 -6.52 -8.90 0.50
N TRP A 49 -5.21 -8.91 0.31
CA TRP A 49 -4.28 -9.42 1.31
C TRP A 49 -4.34 -8.62 2.63
N ALA A 50 -4.40 -7.28 2.55
CA ALA A 50 -4.53 -6.43 3.73
C ALA A 50 -5.94 -6.50 4.33
N GLY A 51 -6.99 -6.66 3.51
CA GLY A 51 -8.34 -6.89 3.98
C GLY A 51 -8.48 -8.18 4.79
N ARG A 52 -7.81 -9.27 4.39
CA ARG A 52 -7.79 -10.53 5.18
C ARG A 52 -7.02 -10.37 6.47
N TYR A 53 -5.91 -9.65 6.48
CA TYR A 53 -5.19 -9.28 7.70
C TYR A 53 -6.09 -8.50 8.66
N LEU A 54 -6.72 -7.44 8.19
CA LEU A 54 -7.62 -6.63 9.01
C LEU A 54 -8.84 -7.43 9.51
N ASN A 55 -9.35 -8.35 8.71
CA ASN A 55 -10.45 -9.23 9.12
C ASN A 55 -10.04 -10.22 10.23
N TYR A 56 -8.77 -10.64 10.24
CA TYR A 56 -8.20 -11.43 11.32
C TYR A 56 -8.06 -10.61 12.61
N GLU A 57 -7.45 -9.43 12.53
CA GLU A 57 -7.21 -8.54 13.69
C GLU A 57 -8.51 -7.96 14.27
N TYR A 58 -9.49 -7.66 13.42
CA TYR A 58 -10.76 -7.00 13.77
C TYR A 58 -11.95 -7.87 13.35
N PRO A 59 -12.16 -9.00 14.05
CA PRO A 59 -13.25 -9.92 13.71
C PRO A 59 -14.59 -9.24 13.90
N ASN A 60 -15.58 -9.69 13.12
CA ASN A 60 -16.95 -9.17 13.09
C ASN A 60 -17.11 -7.75 12.50
N PHE A 61 -16.03 -7.07 12.08
CA PHE A 61 -16.21 -5.81 11.37
C PHE A 61 -17.19 -6.00 10.18
N PRO A 62 -18.15 -5.06 9.97
CA PRO A 62 -18.31 -3.75 10.61
C PRO A 62 -19.11 -3.77 11.94
N THR A 63 -19.68 -4.90 12.36
CA THR A 63 -20.47 -4.98 13.59
C THR A 63 -19.57 -4.75 14.81
N GLY A 64 -19.99 -3.85 15.70
CA GLY A 64 -19.22 -3.51 16.91
C GLY A 64 -18.07 -2.55 16.70
N TYR A 65 -17.98 -1.93 15.52
CA TYR A 65 -17.00 -0.87 15.21
C TYR A 65 -17.71 0.42 14.75
N PRO A 66 -17.12 1.62 15.03
CA PRO A 66 -15.99 1.83 15.93
C PRO A 66 -16.32 1.45 17.38
N ASN A 67 -15.27 1.12 18.16
CA ASN A 67 -15.38 0.82 19.58
C ASN A 67 -14.25 1.49 20.38
N THR A 68 -14.19 1.27 21.70
CA THR A 68 -13.19 1.91 22.57
C THR A 68 -11.75 1.53 22.19
N ASP A 69 -11.52 0.30 21.78
CA ASP A 69 -10.18 -0.20 21.45
C ASP A 69 -9.73 0.27 20.06
N MET A 70 -10.68 0.29 19.11
CA MET A 70 -10.46 0.75 17.73
C MET A 70 -11.54 1.76 17.32
N PRO A 71 -11.37 3.04 17.71
CA PRO A 71 -12.31 4.11 17.38
C PRO A 71 -12.14 4.63 15.94
N ASP A 72 -11.07 4.25 15.26
CA ASP A 72 -10.65 4.79 13.98
C ASP A 72 -10.90 3.84 12.82
N PRO A 73 -10.92 4.32 11.56
CA PRO A 73 -10.99 3.45 10.39
C PRO A 73 -9.82 2.47 10.37
N LEU A 74 -10.07 1.20 10.03
CA LEU A 74 -9.03 0.17 9.98
C LEU A 74 -8.03 0.41 8.84
N ALA A 75 -8.53 0.83 7.68
CA ALA A 75 -7.74 1.24 6.52
C ALA A 75 -8.34 2.48 5.86
N ILE A 76 -7.47 3.32 5.28
CA ILE A 76 -7.87 4.52 4.55
C ILE A 76 -7.19 4.55 3.18
N GLN A 77 -7.98 4.63 2.12
CA GLN A 77 -7.54 4.95 0.76
C GLN A 77 -7.65 6.47 0.55
N ILE A 78 -6.56 7.14 0.19
CA ILE A 78 -6.65 8.53 -0.25
C ILE A 78 -7.07 8.54 -1.73
N GLY A 79 -8.32 8.92 -1.98
CA GLY A 79 -8.94 8.86 -3.31
C GLY A 79 -10.45 8.77 -3.23
N SER A 80 -11.09 8.51 -4.38
CA SER A 80 -12.55 8.46 -4.51
C SER A 80 -13.17 7.10 -4.17
N SER A 81 -12.38 6.03 -4.17
CA SER A 81 -12.86 4.66 -3.93
C SER A 81 -11.80 3.81 -3.26
N THR A 82 -12.23 2.80 -2.53
CA THR A 82 -11.35 1.75 -1.99
C THR A 82 -10.96 0.74 -3.07
N THR A 83 -9.83 0.08 -2.88
CA THR A 83 -9.35 -0.96 -3.78
C THR A 83 -9.58 -2.36 -3.18
N LEU A 84 -9.39 -3.40 -4.02
CA LEU A 84 -9.46 -4.80 -3.58
C LEU A 84 -8.51 -5.08 -2.41
N THR A 85 -7.40 -4.36 -2.28
CA THR A 85 -6.42 -4.54 -1.18
C THR A 85 -7.07 -4.55 0.20
N SER A 86 -8.06 -3.67 0.44
CA SER A 86 -8.77 -3.57 1.73
C SER A 86 -10.03 -4.44 1.82
N GLN A 87 -10.38 -5.19 0.78
CA GLN A 87 -11.55 -6.06 0.81
C GLN A 87 -11.31 -7.28 1.70
N GLY A 88 -12.04 -7.38 2.81
CA GLY A 88 -12.07 -8.57 3.66
C GLY A 88 -12.95 -9.68 3.07
N SER A 89 -13.09 -10.78 3.82
CA SER A 89 -13.84 -11.95 3.36
C SER A 89 -15.34 -11.67 3.20
N THR A 90 -15.90 -10.80 4.03
CA THR A 90 -17.35 -10.50 4.09
C THR A 90 -17.67 -9.02 3.91
N ALA A 91 -16.72 -8.13 4.17
CA ALA A 91 -16.91 -6.69 4.11
C ALA A 91 -15.63 -6.00 3.61
N ASN A 92 -15.76 -4.77 3.10
CA ASN A 92 -14.60 -3.92 2.90
C ASN A 92 -14.13 -3.39 4.26
N MET A 93 -12.86 -3.62 4.58
CA MET A 93 -12.24 -3.25 5.86
C MET A 93 -11.71 -1.81 5.87
N GLY A 94 -11.83 -1.09 4.76
CA GLY A 94 -11.34 0.27 4.61
C GLY A 94 -12.39 1.24 4.12
N MET A 95 -12.01 2.50 4.12
CA MET A 95 -12.79 3.59 3.54
C MET A 95 -11.93 4.49 2.65
N SER A 96 -12.55 5.28 1.81
CA SER A 96 -11.86 6.26 0.97
C SER A 96 -12.16 7.69 1.43
N ILE A 97 -11.15 8.54 1.35
CA ILE A 97 -11.28 9.98 1.61
C ILE A 97 -10.50 10.77 0.56
N THR A 98 -11.03 11.89 0.11
CA THR A 98 -10.31 12.83 -0.77
C THR A 98 -9.70 14.00 0.02
N ASN A 99 -10.38 14.45 1.07
CA ASN A 99 -9.94 15.56 1.91
C ASN A 99 -10.43 15.33 3.36
N PRO A 100 -9.53 15.25 4.33
CA PRO A 100 -9.92 14.93 5.70
C PRO A 100 -10.71 16.04 6.42
N THR A 101 -10.66 17.29 5.94
CA THR A 101 -11.35 18.41 6.57
C THR A 101 -12.75 18.67 6.01
N THR A 102 -12.98 18.32 4.74
CA THR A 102 -14.28 18.54 4.06
C THR A 102 -15.05 17.25 3.83
N PHE A 103 -14.53 16.14 4.32
CA PHE A 103 -14.94 14.80 3.99
C PHE A 103 -16.41 14.49 4.26
N TYR A 104 -17.08 15.15 5.20
CA TYR A 104 -18.50 14.93 5.45
C TYR A 104 -19.26 16.18 5.88
N ASN A 105 -20.23 16.55 5.06
CA ASN A 105 -21.40 17.32 5.42
C ASN A 105 -22.69 16.52 5.09
N LEU A 106 -22.69 15.20 5.27
CA LEU A 106 -23.78 14.34 4.86
C LEU A 106 -24.56 13.77 6.06
N ILE A 107 -25.80 14.19 6.13
CA ILE A 107 -27.01 13.56 6.68
C ILE A 107 -26.94 13.14 8.14
N SER A 108 -27.36 14.01 9.03
CA SER A 108 -27.97 13.64 10.32
C SER A 108 -29.38 13.10 10.07
N GLY A 109 -29.60 11.81 10.23
CA GLY A 109 -30.91 11.18 10.10
C GLY A 109 -31.03 9.96 11.00
N THR A 110 -32.19 9.81 11.66
CA THR A 110 -32.59 8.56 12.30
C THR A 110 -32.81 7.49 11.23
N VAL A 111 -32.29 6.31 11.49
CA VAL A 111 -32.40 5.18 10.56
C VAL A 111 -33.53 4.28 11.02
N ASP A 112 -34.57 4.17 10.21
CA ASP A 112 -35.64 3.23 10.44
C ASP A 112 -35.18 1.76 10.34
N PRO A 113 -35.67 0.81 11.13
CA PRO A 113 -35.29 -0.59 11.01
C PRO A 113 -35.59 -1.13 9.60
N ALA A 114 -34.63 -1.92 9.07
CA ALA A 114 -34.83 -2.55 7.78
C ALA A 114 -35.70 -3.76 7.85
N PRO A 115 -36.48 -4.11 6.80
CA PRO A 115 -37.30 -5.33 6.77
C PRO A 115 -36.48 -6.60 6.98
N ALA A 116 -37.05 -7.64 7.60
CA ALA A 116 -36.41 -8.94 7.79
C ALA A 116 -36.41 -9.79 6.50
N THR A 117 -35.90 -9.26 5.43
CA THR A 117 -35.77 -9.89 4.09
C THR A 117 -34.32 -9.89 3.63
N PRO A 118 -33.92 -10.67 2.59
CA PRO A 118 -32.60 -10.58 2.03
C PRO A 118 -32.23 -9.14 1.63
N ALA A 119 -33.10 -8.41 0.96
CA ALA A 119 -32.90 -6.99 0.62
C ALA A 119 -32.79 -6.09 1.87
N GLY A 120 -33.51 -6.42 2.94
CA GLY A 120 -33.41 -5.71 4.22
C GLY A 120 -32.09 -5.95 4.93
N LYS A 121 -31.46 -7.10 4.76
CA LYS A 121 -30.10 -7.36 5.25
C LYS A 121 -29.07 -6.48 4.54
N GLU A 122 -29.15 -6.38 3.22
CA GLU A 122 -28.32 -5.49 2.42
C GLU A 122 -28.51 -4.01 2.81
N LEU A 123 -29.77 -3.61 3.02
CA LEU A 123 -30.10 -2.27 3.48
C LEU A 123 -29.54 -1.99 4.88
N THR A 124 -29.60 -2.96 5.79
CA THR A 124 -28.99 -2.85 7.13
C THR A 124 -27.47 -2.66 7.01
N TYR A 125 -26.82 -3.45 6.16
CA TYR A 125 -25.39 -3.32 5.91
C TYR A 125 -25.01 -1.91 5.39
N ILE A 126 -25.71 -1.42 4.37
CA ILE A 126 -25.49 -0.07 3.80
C ILE A 126 -25.67 1.01 4.88
N ARG A 127 -26.71 0.87 5.71
CA ARG A 127 -26.98 1.82 6.80
C ARG A 127 -25.89 1.79 7.88
N THR A 128 -25.41 0.61 8.25
CA THR A 128 -24.31 0.44 9.21
C THR A 128 -23.04 1.11 8.68
N VAL A 129 -22.68 0.87 7.43
CA VAL A 129 -21.53 1.52 6.78
C VAL A 129 -21.67 3.04 6.77
N ASN A 130 -22.86 3.57 6.47
CA ASN A 130 -23.11 5.01 6.51
C ASN A 130 -22.96 5.61 7.92
N GLN A 131 -23.49 4.96 8.94
CA GLN A 131 -23.36 5.41 10.33
C GLN A 131 -21.89 5.39 10.78
N GLN A 132 -21.15 4.34 10.48
CA GLN A 132 -19.73 4.24 10.76
C GLN A 132 -18.94 5.34 10.03
N THR A 133 -19.28 5.60 8.78
CA THR A 133 -18.63 6.66 8.00
C THR A 133 -18.85 8.03 8.64
N GLN A 134 -20.01 8.32 9.22
CA GLN A 134 -20.25 9.54 9.98
C GLN A 134 -19.43 9.61 11.28
N GLN A 135 -19.35 8.51 12.02
CA GLN A 135 -18.53 8.43 13.24
C GLN A 135 -17.06 8.63 12.92
N TYR A 136 -16.54 7.94 11.91
CA TYR A 136 -15.16 8.09 11.43
C TYR A 136 -14.84 9.50 10.92
N SER A 137 -15.82 10.21 10.34
CA SER A 137 -15.60 11.59 9.88
C SER A 137 -15.19 12.52 11.01
N THR A 138 -15.70 12.31 12.20
CA THR A 138 -15.38 13.13 13.39
C THR A 138 -13.94 12.90 13.83
N VAL A 139 -13.52 11.64 13.97
CA VAL A 139 -12.15 11.30 14.40
C VAL A 139 -11.12 11.68 13.33
N ILE A 140 -11.42 11.49 12.05
CA ILE A 140 -10.56 11.92 10.94
C ILE A 140 -10.37 13.44 10.95
N LYS A 141 -11.45 14.22 11.11
CA LYS A 141 -11.37 15.68 11.20
C LYS A 141 -10.59 16.14 12.44
N ALA A 142 -10.84 15.49 13.58
CA ALA A 142 -10.11 15.80 14.81
C ALA A 142 -8.61 15.57 14.64
N ALA A 143 -8.21 14.41 14.11
CA ALA A 143 -6.82 14.09 13.83
C ALA A 143 -6.21 15.09 12.84
N ALA A 144 -6.91 15.38 11.73
CA ALA A 144 -6.41 16.35 10.77
C ALA A 144 -6.25 17.75 11.35
N ASN A 145 -7.11 18.18 12.26
CA ASN A 145 -7.06 19.51 12.89
C ASN A 145 -6.04 19.59 14.04
N ALA A 146 -5.65 18.47 14.62
CA ALA A 146 -4.62 18.41 15.66
C ALA A 146 -3.23 18.79 15.11
N VAL A 147 -3.00 18.62 13.82
CA VAL A 147 -1.72 18.92 13.18
C VAL A 147 -1.79 20.29 12.51
N THR A 148 -1.09 21.27 13.10
CA THR A 148 -1.09 22.66 12.63
C THR A 148 0.08 23.00 11.72
N GLN A 149 1.17 22.22 11.78
CA GLN A 149 2.37 22.41 10.97
C GLN A 149 2.79 21.10 10.33
N GLN A 150 3.15 21.17 9.05
CA GLN A 150 3.71 20.07 8.30
C GLN A 150 4.90 20.55 7.48
N GLY A 151 5.79 19.62 7.11
CA GLY A 151 6.89 19.86 6.21
C GLY A 151 6.46 20.34 4.82
N ALA A 152 7.41 20.82 4.05
CA ALA A 152 7.17 21.20 2.67
C ALA A 152 7.08 19.97 1.75
N TYR A 153 6.07 19.93 0.91
CA TYR A 153 5.91 18.92 -0.14
C TYR A 153 6.11 19.53 -1.53
N PRO A 154 6.57 18.73 -2.50
CA PRO A 154 6.79 19.23 -3.85
C PRO A 154 5.47 19.69 -4.48
N ALA A 155 5.46 20.87 -5.08
CA ALA A 155 4.30 21.42 -5.78
C ALA A 155 3.94 20.56 -7.02
N ASN A 156 2.66 20.53 -7.37
CA ASN A 156 2.14 19.78 -8.52
C ASN A 156 2.49 18.28 -8.50
N ASN A 157 2.54 17.68 -7.33
CA ASN A 157 2.81 16.27 -7.12
C ASN A 157 1.65 15.63 -6.35
N SER A 158 0.72 15.01 -7.06
CA SER A 158 -0.47 14.40 -6.47
C SER A 158 -0.16 13.28 -5.47
N LEU A 159 0.97 12.57 -5.62
CA LEU A 159 1.43 11.61 -4.62
C LEU A 159 1.87 12.34 -3.33
N GLY A 160 2.59 13.44 -3.49
CA GLY A 160 2.99 14.28 -2.34
C GLY A 160 1.78 14.81 -1.60
N ASP A 161 0.73 15.27 -2.32
CA ASP A 161 -0.51 15.75 -1.71
C ASP A 161 -1.21 14.65 -0.91
N GLN A 162 -1.29 13.43 -1.44
CA GLN A 162 -1.87 12.27 -0.75
C GLN A 162 -1.05 11.87 0.48
N LEU A 163 0.28 11.76 0.36
CA LEU A 163 1.17 11.42 1.47
C LEU A 163 1.14 12.49 2.57
N LYS A 164 0.97 13.75 2.22
CA LYS A 164 0.77 14.84 3.18
C LYS A 164 -0.49 14.65 4.02
N ILE A 165 -1.58 14.18 3.42
CA ILE A 165 -2.80 13.83 4.16
C ILE A 165 -2.51 12.67 5.12
N VAL A 166 -1.86 11.60 4.65
CA VAL A 166 -1.51 10.44 5.48
C VAL A 166 -0.65 10.84 6.67
N ALA A 167 0.43 11.61 6.45
CA ALA A 167 1.31 12.10 7.52
C ALA A 167 0.53 12.87 8.59
N ARG A 168 -0.41 13.71 8.14
CA ARG A 168 -1.28 14.50 9.02
C ARG A 168 -2.20 13.63 9.88
N LEU A 169 -2.79 12.58 9.30
CA LEU A 169 -3.68 11.67 10.02
C LEU A 169 -2.92 10.79 11.02
N VAL A 170 -1.76 10.26 10.63
CA VAL A 170 -0.89 9.47 11.52
C VAL A 170 -0.40 10.31 12.70
N SER A 171 0.10 11.51 12.43
CA SER A 171 0.58 12.42 13.49
C SER A 171 -0.56 12.95 14.36
N GLY A 172 -1.76 13.07 13.81
CA GLY A 172 -2.97 13.44 14.53
C GLY A 172 -3.54 12.35 15.44
N GLY A 173 -2.89 11.19 15.50
CA GLY A 173 -3.17 10.14 16.46
C GLY A 173 -4.12 9.03 16.00
N LEU A 174 -4.47 8.96 14.70
CA LEU A 174 -5.27 7.83 14.23
C LEU A 174 -4.52 6.50 14.40
N LYS A 175 -5.26 5.49 14.83
CA LYS A 175 -4.83 4.08 14.96
C LYS A 175 -5.01 3.28 13.66
N THR A 176 -5.34 3.94 12.56
CA THR A 176 -5.49 3.30 11.23
C THR A 176 -4.24 2.54 10.85
N ARG A 177 -4.40 1.26 10.50
CA ARG A 177 -3.30 0.31 10.27
C ARG A 177 -2.71 0.39 8.86
N VAL A 178 -3.55 0.64 7.87
CA VAL A 178 -3.16 0.62 6.45
C VAL A 178 -3.65 1.87 5.75
N TYR A 179 -2.74 2.56 5.09
CA TYR A 179 -3.07 3.64 4.18
C TYR A 179 -2.69 3.26 2.76
N MET A 180 -3.49 3.69 1.80
CA MET A 180 -3.23 3.44 0.39
C MET A 180 -3.28 4.77 -0.37
N VAL A 181 -2.26 5.00 -1.18
CA VAL A 181 -2.12 6.15 -2.08
C VAL A 181 -1.83 5.66 -3.48
N ASN A 182 -2.17 6.43 -4.50
CA ASN A 182 -2.03 6.03 -5.89
C ASN A 182 -1.35 7.10 -6.72
N PHE A 183 -0.45 6.68 -7.61
CA PHE A 183 0.22 7.55 -8.55
C PHE A 183 0.38 6.85 -9.90
N GLY A 184 -0.29 7.37 -10.93
CA GLY A 184 -0.34 6.78 -12.27
C GLY A 184 0.63 7.41 -13.26
N GLY A 185 0.50 6.97 -14.52
CA GLY A 185 1.25 7.50 -15.67
C GLY A 185 2.43 6.64 -16.10
N PHE A 186 2.68 5.50 -15.45
CA PHE A 186 3.83 4.64 -15.75
C PHE A 186 3.68 3.74 -16.97
N ASP A 187 2.49 3.70 -17.58
CA ASP A 187 2.24 2.92 -18.79
C ASP A 187 2.81 3.60 -20.03
N THR A 188 4.12 3.72 -20.08
CA THR A 188 4.88 4.46 -21.09
C THR A 188 5.22 3.61 -22.31
N HIS A 189 4.20 3.18 -23.05
CA HIS A 189 4.37 2.48 -24.33
C HIS A 189 5.00 3.36 -25.42
N SER A 190 4.96 4.66 -25.25
CA SER A 190 5.58 5.63 -26.17
C SER A 190 6.18 6.79 -25.40
N VAL A 191 7.14 7.47 -25.99
CA VAL A 191 7.76 8.70 -25.45
C VAL A 191 8.20 8.56 -23.99
N GLN A 192 8.69 7.36 -23.62
CA GLN A 192 9.18 7.06 -22.28
C GLN A 192 10.42 7.90 -21.94
N VAL A 193 11.25 8.12 -22.93
CA VAL A 193 12.50 8.91 -22.85
C VAL A 193 12.50 10.00 -23.91
N ASN A 194 13.32 11.04 -23.69
CA ASN A 194 13.55 12.06 -24.69
C ASN A 194 14.42 11.52 -25.84
N ALA A 195 14.21 12.02 -27.06
CA ALA A 195 15.02 11.62 -28.20
C ALA A 195 16.50 11.95 -27.96
N GLY A 196 17.35 10.93 -28.07
CA GLY A 196 18.79 11.08 -27.89
C GLY A 196 19.28 11.09 -26.42
N ASP A 197 18.39 11.08 -25.45
CA ASP A 197 18.76 11.01 -24.02
C ASP A 197 17.84 10.06 -23.24
N THR A 198 18.34 8.88 -22.94
CA THR A 198 17.61 7.83 -22.19
C THR A 198 17.52 8.11 -20.68
N THR A 199 18.16 9.15 -20.18
CA THR A 199 18.17 9.51 -18.76
C THR A 199 17.10 10.55 -18.41
N THR A 200 16.47 11.15 -19.40
CA THR A 200 15.42 12.16 -19.26
C THR A 200 14.14 11.74 -20.01
N GLY A 201 13.03 12.38 -19.69
CA GLY A 201 11.71 12.13 -20.30
C GLY A 201 10.64 11.78 -19.29
N THR A 202 9.52 11.25 -19.78
CA THR A 202 8.32 10.98 -18.96
C THR A 202 8.61 10.06 -17.79
N HIS A 203 9.30 8.94 -18.03
CA HIS A 203 9.57 7.95 -16.98
C HIS A 203 10.50 8.49 -15.89
N ALA A 204 11.58 9.18 -16.29
CA ALA A 204 12.49 9.83 -15.34
C ALA A 204 11.77 10.86 -14.47
N THR A 205 10.85 11.64 -15.06
CA THR A 205 10.03 12.62 -14.33
C THR A 205 9.11 11.96 -13.33
N LEU A 206 8.43 10.87 -13.71
CA LEU A 206 7.54 10.11 -12.83
C LEU A 206 8.32 9.53 -11.64
N LEU A 207 9.46 8.89 -11.89
CA LEU A 207 10.33 8.35 -10.85
C LEU A 207 10.86 9.45 -9.91
N GLN A 208 11.20 10.62 -10.44
CA GLN A 208 11.62 11.76 -9.61
C GLN A 208 10.49 12.25 -8.72
N ARG A 209 9.24 12.35 -9.24
CA ARG A 209 8.06 12.72 -8.44
C ARG A 209 7.78 11.74 -7.31
N VAL A 210 7.88 10.43 -7.56
CA VAL A 210 7.77 9.40 -6.50
C VAL A 210 8.84 9.60 -5.43
N SER A 211 10.09 9.77 -5.87
CA SER A 211 11.24 9.97 -5.00
C SER A 211 11.10 11.20 -4.10
N ASP A 212 10.67 12.32 -4.67
CA ASP A 212 10.51 13.58 -3.94
C ASP A 212 9.35 13.53 -2.96
N ALA A 213 8.23 12.91 -3.35
CA ALA A 213 7.05 12.74 -2.49
C ALA A 213 7.38 11.86 -1.28
N ILE A 214 8.07 10.72 -1.47
CA ILE A 214 8.47 9.82 -0.40
C ILE A 214 9.47 10.49 0.55
N LYS A 215 10.45 11.24 0.00
CA LYS A 215 11.41 11.97 0.85
C LYS A 215 10.72 13.03 1.71
N ALA A 216 9.86 13.86 1.10
CA ALA A 216 9.10 14.87 1.83
C ALA A 216 8.22 14.24 2.93
N PHE A 217 7.60 13.12 2.64
CA PHE A 217 6.80 12.37 3.60
C PHE A 217 7.63 11.86 4.79
N GLN A 218 8.78 11.24 4.55
CA GLN A 218 9.67 10.75 5.60
C GLN A 218 10.23 11.89 6.46
N ASP A 219 10.56 13.02 5.85
CA ASP A 219 11.02 14.22 6.57
C ASP A 219 9.92 14.80 7.45
N ASP A 220 8.69 14.84 6.96
CA ASP A 220 7.53 15.32 7.69
C ASP A 220 7.20 14.42 8.89
N LEU A 221 7.18 13.09 8.71
CA LEU A 221 7.00 12.13 9.81
C LEU A 221 8.09 12.27 10.88
N LYS A 222 9.34 12.47 10.46
CA LYS A 222 10.47 12.71 11.38
C LYS A 222 10.28 14.01 12.13
N GLN A 223 9.92 15.11 11.45
CA GLN A 223 9.66 16.40 12.06
C GLN A 223 8.53 16.32 13.11
N MET A 224 7.51 15.52 12.83
CA MET A 224 6.37 15.30 13.74
C MET A 224 6.62 14.22 14.81
N GLY A 225 7.79 13.57 14.83
CA GLY A 225 8.17 12.57 15.82
C GLY A 225 7.44 11.24 15.72
N VAL A 226 6.88 10.90 14.55
CA VAL A 226 6.10 9.68 14.32
C VAL A 226 6.72 8.74 13.26
N GLU A 227 7.95 8.99 12.84
CA GLU A 227 8.59 8.18 11.78
C GLU A 227 8.73 6.69 12.14
N ASP A 228 8.84 6.37 13.42
CA ASP A 228 9.00 5.00 13.90
C ASP A 228 7.73 4.17 13.84
N ARG A 229 6.59 4.80 13.61
CA ARG A 229 5.28 4.17 13.47
C ARG A 229 4.94 3.77 12.03
N VAL A 230 5.75 4.16 11.06
CA VAL A 230 5.37 4.07 9.64
C VAL A 230 6.41 3.31 8.84
N VAL A 231 5.94 2.32 8.10
CA VAL A 231 6.65 1.64 7.02
C VAL A 231 5.87 1.86 5.73
N GLY A 232 6.56 2.21 4.67
CA GLY A 232 5.97 2.34 3.35
C GLY A 232 6.56 1.37 2.35
N MET A 233 5.75 0.97 1.37
CA MET A 233 6.20 0.18 0.23
C MET A 233 5.60 0.70 -1.07
N THR A 234 6.32 0.54 -2.17
CA THR A 234 5.79 0.78 -3.51
C THR A 234 5.50 -0.55 -4.19
N TYR A 235 4.46 -0.62 -5.01
CA TYR A 235 4.26 -1.73 -5.92
C TYR A 235 3.63 -1.25 -7.22
N SER A 236 3.80 -2.02 -8.27
CA SER A 236 3.11 -1.87 -9.54
C SER A 236 2.67 -3.26 -10.02
N GLU A 237 1.63 -3.31 -10.82
CA GLU A 237 1.01 -4.55 -11.29
C GLU A 237 1.94 -5.40 -12.15
N PHE A 238 2.95 -4.80 -12.80
CA PHE A 238 3.99 -5.48 -13.56
C PHE A 238 5.21 -4.56 -13.79
N GLY A 239 6.31 -5.14 -14.30
CA GLY A 239 7.47 -4.41 -14.77
C GLY A 239 7.37 -4.00 -16.24
N ARG A 240 8.52 -3.64 -16.82
CA ARG A 240 8.64 -3.31 -18.26
C ARG A 240 9.60 -4.29 -18.94
N ARG A 241 9.41 -4.52 -20.23
CA ARG A 241 10.30 -5.36 -21.03
C ARG A 241 11.70 -4.80 -21.09
N ILE A 242 12.69 -5.66 -21.29
CA ILE A 242 14.10 -5.30 -21.36
C ILE A 242 14.37 -4.32 -22.50
N LYS A 243 13.81 -4.61 -23.68
CA LYS A 243 14.07 -3.85 -24.90
C LYS A 243 12.94 -2.84 -25.17
N SER A 244 13.33 -1.65 -25.61
CA SER A 244 12.37 -0.66 -26.09
C SER A 244 11.63 -1.15 -27.35
N ASN A 245 10.39 -0.71 -27.49
CA ASN A 245 9.59 -0.88 -28.69
C ASN A 245 9.89 0.20 -29.75
N SER A 246 9.20 0.17 -30.89
CA SER A 246 9.40 1.14 -32.00
C SER A 246 8.95 2.56 -31.70
N SER A 247 8.22 2.80 -30.59
CA SER A 247 7.64 4.09 -30.19
C SER A 247 8.44 4.78 -29.09
N THR A 248 9.72 4.44 -28.89
CA THR A 248 10.59 4.96 -27.81
C THR A 248 10.03 4.73 -26.40
N GLY A 249 9.26 3.67 -26.24
CA GLY A 249 8.69 3.21 -24.98
C GLY A 249 9.05 1.75 -24.70
N THR A 250 8.40 1.15 -23.73
CA THR A 250 8.54 -0.27 -23.40
C THR A 250 7.16 -0.89 -23.21
N ASP A 251 7.04 -2.16 -23.54
CA ASP A 251 5.82 -2.92 -23.28
C ASP A 251 5.84 -3.54 -21.87
N HIS A 252 4.70 -4.09 -21.44
CA HIS A 252 4.53 -4.71 -20.15
C HIS A 252 5.50 -5.88 -19.97
N GLY A 253 6.19 -5.93 -18.82
CA GLY A 253 7.17 -6.93 -18.46
C GLY A 253 6.91 -7.60 -17.12
N ALA A 254 7.72 -8.61 -16.77
CA ALA A 254 7.40 -9.52 -15.69
C ALA A 254 7.75 -8.96 -14.29
N ALA A 255 8.91 -8.36 -14.13
CA ALA A 255 9.42 -7.98 -12.82
C ALA A 255 9.95 -6.54 -12.79
N ALA A 256 9.86 -5.91 -11.62
CA ALA A 256 10.31 -4.55 -11.38
C ALA A 256 11.02 -4.42 -10.01
N PRO A 257 11.81 -3.38 -9.78
CA PRO A 257 12.26 -3.06 -8.44
C PRO A 257 11.09 -2.60 -7.57
N MET A 258 11.14 -3.00 -6.31
CA MET A 258 10.20 -2.58 -5.26
C MET A 258 10.97 -1.81 -4.19
N PHE A 259 10.42 -0.71 -3.71
CA PHE A 259 11.03 0.12 -2.68
C PHE A 259 10.25 -0.03 -1.37
N LEU A 260 11.01 -0.26 -0.28
CA LEU A 260 10.49 -0.08 1.08
C LEU A 260 11.19 1.11 1.72
N PHE A 261 10.48 1.85 2.55
CA PHE A 261 11.03 3.03 3.20
C PHE A 261 10.45 3.20 4.62
N GLY A 262 11.24 3.79 5.51
CA GLY A 262 10.90 4.00 6.92
C GLY A 262 12.10 3.81 7.84
N SER A 263 12.03 4.31 9.06
CA SER A 263 13.10 4.21 10.06
C SER A 263 13.35 2.76 10.52
N LYS A 264 12.33 1.89 10.46
CA LYS A 264 12.40 0.48 10.88
C LYS A 264 12.77 -0.48 9.73
N ILE A 265 13.01 0.03 8.52
CA ILE A 265 13.44 -0.79 7.39
C ILE A 265 14.90 -1.21 7.55
N GLU A 266 15.18 -2.48 7.31
CA GLU A 266 16.55 -3.00 7.12
C GLU A 266 17.04 -2.50 5.75
N ALA A 267 17.81 -1.43 5.75
CA ALA A 267 18.16 -0.71 4.52
C ALA A 267 19.10 -1.50 3.58
N GLY A 268 19.26 -1.00 2.38
CA GLY A 268 20.19 -1.52 1.39
C GLY A 268 19.53 -2.22 0.20
N MET A 269 20.32 -2.94 -0.56
CA MET A 269 19.86 -3.72 -1.71
C MET A 269 19.54 -5.15 -1.30
N LEU A 270 18.43 -5.69 -1.81
CA LEU A 270 18.12 -7.12 -1.75
C LEU A 270 18.03 -7.67 -3.18
N GLY A 271 18.78 -8.73 -3.43
CA GLY A 271 18.94 -9.32 -4.76
C GLY A 271 20.11 -8.72 -5.54
N VAL A 272 20.28 -9.19 -6.75
CA VAL A 272 21.35 -8.79 -7.65
C VAL A 272 20.78 -7.99 -8.82
N ASN A 273 21.60 -7.10 -9.40
CA ASN A 273 21.19 -6.39 -10.61
C ASN A 273 20.87 -7.40 -11.73
N PRO A 274 19.73 -7.24 -12.41
CA PRO A 274 19.40 -8.10 -13.53
C PRO A 274 20.47 -8.05 -14.62
N THR A 275 20.83 -9.24 -15.15
CA THR A 275 21.69 -9.31 -16.31
C THR A 275 20.88 -9.00 -17.57
N ILE A 276 21.33 -8.04 -18.36
CA ILE A 276 20.71 -7.66 -19.63
C ILE A 276 21.47 -8.38 -20.75
N PRO A 277 20.85 -9.35 -21.46
CA PRO A 277 21.51 -10.01 -22.58
C PRO A 277 21.78 -9.02 -23.74
N ALA A 278 22.96 -9.11 -24.34
CA ALA A 278 23.32 -8.24 -25.48
C ALA A 278 22.39 -8.42 -26.69
N ASN A 279 21.81 -9.60 -26.82
CA ASN A 279 20.87 -9.99 -27.90
C ASN A 279 19.40 -10.03 -27.42
N ALA A 280 19.05 -9.29 -26.38
CA ALA A 280 17.68 -9.24 -25.89
C ALA A 280 16.68 -8.91 -27.00
N SER A 281 15.58 -9.64 -27.05
CA SER A 281 14.45 -9.44 -27.97
C SER A 281 13.43 -8.49 -27.37
N VAL A 282 12.49 -8.02 -28.18
CA VAL A 282 11.36 -7.17 -27.72
C VAL A 282 10.41 -7.93 -26.77
N ASN A 283 10.48 -9.26 -26.76
CA ASN A 283 9.63 -10.11 -25.93
C ASN A 283 10.32 -10.54 -24.62
N ASP A 284 11.60 -10.22 -24.42
CA ASP A 284 12.33 -10.66 -23.24
C ASP A 284 11.95 -9.83 -22.02
N ASN A 285 11.86 -10.54 -20.90
CA ASN A 285 11.50 -9.98 -19.59
C ASN A 285 12.65 -10.11 -18.61
N ILE A 286 12.71 -9.23 -17.64
CA ILE A 286 13.53 -9.43 -16.45
C ILE A 286 12.95 -10.62 -15.67
N PRO A 287 13.71 -11.69 -15.44
CA PRO A 287 13.26 -12.78 -14.60
C PRO A 287 13.11 -12.32 -13.15
N MET A 288 12.04 -12.76 -12.49
CA MET A 288 11.85 -12.43 -11.07
C MET A 288 12.92 -13.09 -10.20
N GLN A 289 13.35 -12.40 -9.16
CA GLN A 289 14.20 -12.93 -8.09
C GLN A 289 13.39 -13.16 -6.81
N TYR A 290 12.42 -12.31 -6.55
CA TYR A 290 11.58 -12.38 -5.35
C TYR A 290 10.11 -12.35 -5.73
N ASP A 291 9.35 -13.20 -5.04
CA ASP A 291 7.89 -13.16 -5.11
C ASP A 291 7.37 -12.03 -4.23
N PHE A 292 6.51 -11.15 -4.78
CA PHE A 292 5.96 -10.02 -4.04
C PHE A 292 5.20 -10.45 -2.78
N ARG A 293 4.61 -11.65 -2.78
CA ARG A 293 3.89 -12.20 -1.63
C ARG A 293 4.81 -12.49 -0.44
N SER A 294 6.09 -12.78 -0.70
CA SER A 294 7.11 -12.89 0.36
C SER A 294 7.38 -11.53 1.02
N VAL A 295 7.27 -10.43 0.28
CA VAL A 295 7.34 -9.08 0.86
C VAL A 295 6.16 -8.85 1.79
N TYR A 296 4.93 -9.11 1.33
CA TYR A 296 3.72 -8.98 2.14
C TYR A 296 3.76 -9.86 3.39
N ALA A 297 4.12 -11.14 3.23
CA ALA A 297 4.24 -12.08 4.34
C ALA A 297 5.27 -11.60 5.38
N THR A 298 6.41 -11.08 4.93
CA THR A 298 7.43 -10.52 5.83
C THR A 298 6.92 -9.29 6.59
N LEU A 299 6.17 -8.41 5.94
CA LEU A 299 5.56 -7.25 6.61
C LEU A 299 4.51 -7.68 7.64
N LEU A 300 3.67 -8.67 7.32
CA LEU A 300 2.72 -9.24 8.27
C LEU A 300 3.42 -9.86 9.47
N GLU A 301 4.50 -10.63 9.25
CA GLU A 301 5.24 -11.32 10.32
C GLU A 301 6.12 -10.37 11.14
N LYS A 302 6.87 -9.45 10.49
CA LYS A 302 7.94 -8.68 11.15
C LYS A 302 7.57 -7.23 11.45
N TRP A 303 6.55 -6.69 10.80
CA TRP A 303 6.04 -5.34 11.08
C TRP A 303 4.75 -5.39 11.88
N PHE A 304 3.76 -6.17 11.44
CA PHE A 304 2.52 -6.36 12.19
C PHE A 304 2.57 -7.48 13.24
N CYS A 305 3.70 -8.16 13.37
CA CYS A 305 4.00 -9.13 14.45
C CYS A 305 3.06 -10.35 14.51
N LEU A 306 2.53 -10.79 13.37
CA LEU A 306 1.72 -12.00 13.33
C LEU A 306 2.59 -13.27 13.36
N ASP A 307 2.07 -14.31 13.99
CA ASP A 307 2.67 -15.64 13.89
C ASP A 307 2.67 -16.14 12.45
N LYS A 308 3.75 -16.84 12.07
CA LYS A 308 3.88 -17.35 10.70
C LYS A 308 2.72 -18.24 10.28
N THR A 309 2.16 -19.04 11.17
CA THR A 309 1.00 -19.89 10.87
C THR A 309 -0.23 -19.07 10.51
N ILE A 310 -0.42 -17.93 11.15
CA ILE A 310 -1.48 -16.98 10.83
C ILE A 310 -1.19 -16.33 9.48
N VAL A 311 0.04 -15.83 9.29
CA VAL A 311 0.45 -15.24 8.00
C VAL A 311 0.17 -16.20 6.86
N ASP A 312 0.57 -17.47 7.00
CA ASP A 312 0.35 -18.50 5.98
C ASP A 312 -1.15 -18.70 5.67
N SER A 313 -2.01 -18.59 6.67
CA SER A 313 -3.47 -18.71 6.49
C SER A 313 -4.13 -17.52 5.78
N LEU A 314 -3.47 -16.38 5.77
CA LEU A 314 -3.96 -15.16 5.10
C LEU A 314 -3.73 -15.18 3.57
N PHE A 315 -2.91 -16.10 3.06
CA PHE A 315 -2.70 -16.25 1.63
C PHE A 315 -3.54 -17.39 1.06
N PRO A 316 -3.91 -17.31 -0.23
CA PRO A 316 -4.66 -18.38 -0.89
C PRO A 316 -3.92 -19.73 -0.84
N PRO A 317 -4.64 -20.85 -0.80
CA PRO A 317 -4.01 -22.17 -0.77
C PRO A 317 -2.99 -22.41 -1.89
N GLY A 318 -1.89 -23.09 -1.57
CA GLY A 318 -0.82 -23.44 -2.52
C GLY A 318 0.28 -22.38 -2.66
N ILE A 319 0.15 -21.22 -2.01
CA ILE A 319 1.16 -20.16 -2.02
C ILE A 319 2.16 -20.30 -0.86
N ASN A 320 1.73 -20.81 0.28
CA ASN A 320 2.48 -20.80 1.54
C ASN A 320 3.87 -21.45 1.45
N ALA A 321 4.00 -22.53 0.67
CA ALA A 321 5.30 -23.23 0.48
C ALA A 321 6.33 -22.38 -0.30
N GLN A 322 5.93 -21.28 -0.91
CA GLN A 322 6.77 -20.39 -1.71
C GLN A 322 7.14 -19.11 -0.94
N LEU A 323 6.47 -18.83 0.18
CA LEU A 323 6.71 -17.61 0.96
C LEU A 323 8.03 -17.70 1.71
N GLN A 324 8.89 -16.71 1.48
CA GLN A 324 10.16 -16.56 2.16
C GLN A 324 10.09 -15.40 3.15
N SER A 325 10.68 -15.54 4.33
CA SER A 325 10.92 -14.42 5.23
C SER A 325 12.15 -13.66 4.72
N LEU A 326 11.95 -12.40 4.35
CA LEU A 326 12.99 -11.57 3.75
C LEU A 326 13.59 -10.61 4.80
N PRO A 327 14.86 -10.20 4.67
CA PRO A 327 15.50 -9.25 5.60
C PRO A 327 15.03 -7.81 5.27
N LEU A 328 13.78 -7.47 5.60
CA LEU A 328 13.16 -6.18 5.25
C LEU A 328 13.03 -5.25 6.46
N ILE A 329 12.83 -5.79 7.64
CA ILE A 329 12.54 -5.06 8.87
C ILE A 329 13.68 -5.28 9.86
N LYS A 330 14.14 -4.22 10.50
CA LYS A 330 15.18 -4.28 11.54
C LYS A 330 14.78 -5.20 12.67
N ALA A 331 15.74 -5.94 13.20
CA ALA A 331 15.53 -6.77 14.38
C ALA A 331 14.97 -5.94 15.55
N GLY A 332 14.02 -6.53 16.27
CA GLY A 332 13.41 -5.87 17.43
C GLY A 332 12.21 -4.99 17.12
N ALA A 333 11.77 -4.85 15.88
CA ALA A 333 10.51 -4.18 15.58
C ALA A 333 9.31 -4.86 16.27
N CYS A 334 9.35 -6.18 16.44
CA CYS A 334 8.36 -6.99 17.15
C CYS A 334 8.86 -7.46 18.53
N ASN A 335 9.50 -6.64 19.32
CA ASN A 335 10.03 -7.04 20.64
C ASN A 335 8.98 -7.02 21.77
N THR A 336 7.72 -7.13 21.50
CA THR A 336 6.71 -7.29 22.56
C THR A 336 6.44 -8.77 22.79
N VAL A 337 6.78 -9.25 23.99
CA VAL A 337 6.56 -10.62 24.52
C VAL A 337 5.07 -10.98 24.66
N THR A 338 4.20 -10.07 24.31
CA THR A 338 2.76 -10.24 24.21
C THR A 338 2.35 -9.90 22.77
N PRO A 339 1.44 -10.68 22.15
CA PRO A 339 0.77 -10.20 20.95
C PRO A 339 0.30 -8.77 21.23
N PRO A 340 0.55 -7.81 20.35
CA PRO A 340 0.14 -6.45 20.61
C PRO A 340 -1.36 -6.45 20.91
N ALA A 341 -1.72 -5.89 22.05
CA ALA A 341 -3.12 -5.59 22.32
C ALA A 341 -3.66 -4.77 21.13
N PRO A 342 -4.94 -4.93 20.75
CA PRO A 342 -5.54 -4.07 19.73
C PRO A 342 -5.22 -2.63 20.04
N GLY A 343 -4.37 -1.98 19.27
CA GLY A 343 -3.93 -0.62 19.56
C GLY A 343 -2.45 -0.33 19.34
N ASN A 344 -1.67 -1.27 18.82
CA ASN A 344 -0.31 -0.96 18.37
C ASN A 344 -0.35 0.02 17.20
N ASP A 345 0.61 0.92 17.21
CA ASP A 345 0.65 2.11 16.36
C ASP A 345 1.35 1.89 15.02
N GLU A 346 1.60 0.63 14.60
CA GLU A 346 2.25 0.33 13.34
C GLU A 346 1.34 0.63 12.15
N VAL A 347 1.86 1.41 11.21
CA VAL A 347 1.18 1.87 10.00
C VAL A 347 1.93 1.37 8.77
N LEU A 348 1.22 0.78 7.81
CA LEU A 348 1.71 0.46 6.48
C LEU A 348 1.09 1.38 5.43
N ILE A 349 1.93 1.87 4.51
CA ILE A 349 1.55 2.73 3.39
C ILE A 349 2.01 2.10 2.09
#